data_0cfad78d8cb19d0c14c4cfce13f9c7aa
#
_entry.id   0cfad78d8cb19d0c14c4cfce13f9c7aa
#
_cell.length_a   1.000
_cell.length_b   1.000
_cell.length_c   1.000
_cell.angle_alpha   90.00
_cell.angle_beta   90.00
_cell.angle_gamma   90.00
#
_symmetry.space_group_name_H-M   'P 1'
#
loop_
_entity.id
_entity.type
_entity.pdbx_description
1 polymer ?
#
loop_
_entity_poly.entity_id
_entity_poly.type
_entity_poly.pdbx_seq_one_letter_code
_entity_poly.pdbx_strand_id
1 'polypeptide(L)'
;FKTIDLDMVSNNILNSSESLSFLENYFPTAVEKNFINKETLASIVFNDREKLTVLEDFLHPQVLTKLQEIISESEGVIFVEVSAPRNLQNDFDCLVIFAPEHTRKERLKKRGMEILDIENRINSQKDGEWWLSLGTVLHNQDLNNLYSEIDKYLNINNLH
;
A
#
# COMPACT_ATOMS: atom_id res chain seq x y z
N PHE A 1 10.76 -16.71 -4.14
CA PHE A 1 9.76 -16.26 -3.14
C PHE A 1 8.45 -15.89 -3.81
N LYS A 2 7.34 -16.15 -3.12
CA LYS A 2 6.03 -15.62 -3.53
C LYS A 2 5.94 -14.17 -3.09
N THR A 3 5.42 -13.30 -3.95
CA THR A 3 5.15 -11.90 -3.64
C THR A 3 3.67 -11.60 -3.78
N ILE A 4 3.12 -10.79 -2.87
CA ILE A 4 1.73 -10.34 -2.87
C ILE A 4 1.75 -8.81 -2.84
N ASP A 5 1.11 -8.19 -3.81
CA ASP A 5 0.83 -6.75 -3.82
C ASP A 5 -0.56 -6.52 -3.20
N LEU A 6 -0.58 -5.91 -2.02
CA LEU A 6 -1.82 -5.71 -1.28
C LEU A 6 -2.72 -4.64 -1.91
N ASP A 7 -2.16 -3.68 -2.64
CA ASP A 7 -2.93 -2.70 -3.40
C ASP A 7 -3.66 -3.37 -4.57
N MET A 8 -3.02 -4.37 -5.21
CA MET A 8 -3.69 -5.19 -6.23
C MET A 8 -4.82 -6.05 -5.63
N VAL A 9 -4.60 -6.65 -4.46
CA VAL A 9 -5.65 -7.41 -3.74
C VAL A 9 -6.84 -6.50 -3.44
N SER A 10 -6.58 -5.33 -2.85
CA SER A 10 -7.63 -4.33 -2.55
C SER A 10 -8.37 -3.89 -3.81
N ASN A 11 -7.65 -3.64 -4.89
CA ASN A 11 -8.24 -3.24 -6.17
C ASN A 11 -9.13 -4.34 -6.78
N ASN A 12 -8.76 -5.60 -6.65
CA ASN A 12 -9.59 -6.73 -7.11
C ASN A 12 -10.87 -6.84 -6.29
N ILE A 13 -10.79 -6.68 -4.97
CA ILE A 13 -11.95 -6.66 -4.08
C ILE A 13 -12.87 -5.48 -4.45
N LEU A 14 -12.31 -4.29 -4.63
CA LEU A 14 -13.07 -3.11 -5.02
C LEU A 14 -13.87 -3.32 -6.32
N ASN A 15 -13.35 -4.10 -7.27
CA ASN A 15 -14.04 -4.40 -8.54
C ASN A 15 -15.01 -5.61 -8.44
N SER A 16 -15.27 -6.16 -7.26
CA SER A 16 -16.23 -7.25 -7.08
C SER A 16 -17.70 -6.78 -7.17
N SER A 17 -18.61 -7.72 -7.41
CA SER A 17 -20.05 -7.41 -7.39
C SER A 17 -20.55 -6.97 -6.01
N GLU A 18 -19.95 -7.47 -4.95
CA GLU A 18 -20.27 -7.07 -3.57
C GLU A 18 -19.88 -5.62 -3.31
N SER A 19 -18.67 -5.22 -3.73
CA SER A 19 -18.21 -3.83 -3.64
C SER A 19 -19.05 -2.89 -4.50
N LEU A 20 -19.49 -3.33 -5.67
CA LEU A 20 -20.37 -2.53 -6.52
C LEU A 20 -21.68 -2.21 -5.79
N SER A 21 -22.33 -3.20 -5.20
CA SER A 21 -23.56 -3.00 -4.42
C SER A 21 -23.36 -2.08 -3.21
N PHE A 22 -22.23 -2.21 -2.52
CA PHE A 22 -21.86 -1.29 -1.44
C PHE A 22 -21.69 0.14 -1.94
N LEU A 23 -20.94 0.33 -3.05
CA LEU A 23 -20.66 1.65 -3.61
C LEU A 23 -21.91 2.32 -4.18
N GLU A 24 -22.87 1.58 -4.75
CA GLU A 24 -24.16 2.11 -5.17
C GLU A 24 -24.93 2.74 -4.01
N ASN A 25 -24.82 2.16 -2.80
CA ASN A 25 -25.51 2.66 -1.61
C ASN A 25 -24.80 3.86 -0.95
N TYR A 26 -23.46 3.80 -0.84
CA TYR A 26 -22.71 4.79 -0.07
C TYR A 26 -22.00 5.85 -0.93
N PHE A 27 -21.73 5.54 -2.22
CA PHE A 27 -20.99 6.37 -3.17
C PHE A 27 -21.66 6.38 -4.56
N PRO A 28 -22.96 6.66 -4.66
CA PRO A 28 -23.72 6.46 -5.90
C PRO A 28 -23.15 7.27 -7.09
N THR A 29 -22.53 8.42 -6.84
CA THR A 29 -21.91 9.24 -7.88
C THR A 29 -20.60 8.65 -8.43
N ALA A 30 -20.02 7.67 -7.74
CA ALA A 30 -18.83 6.96 -8.20
C ALA A 30 -19.19 5.69 -8.99
N VAL A 31 -20.47 5.38 -9.18
CA VAL A 31 -20.92 4.21 -9.94
C VAL A 31 -21.68 4.66 -11.19
N GLU A 32 -21.22 4.23 -12.35
CA GLU A 32 -21.83 4.51 -13.64
C GLU A 32 -22.04 3.21 -14.42
N LYS A 33 -23.30 2.89 -14.76
CA LYS A 33 -23.64 1.70 -15.59
C LYS A 33 -22.98 0.41 -15.11
N ASN A 34 -23.00 0.16 -13.80
CA ASN A 34 -22.36 -0.99 -13.14
C ASN A 34 -20.83 -0.99 -13.20
N PHE A 35 -20.20 0.14 -13.46
CA PHE A 35 -18.75 0.32 -13.38
C PHE A 35 -18.38 1.35 -12.31
N ILE A 36 -17.25 1.12 -11.66
CA ILE A 36 -16.74 2.03 -10.65
C ILE A 36 -15.83 3.05 -11.31
N ASN A 37 -16.21 4.32 -11.21
CA ASN A 37 -15.34 5.44 -11.58
C ASN A 37 -14.38 5.71 -10.41
N LYS A 38 -13.17 5.16 -10.52
CA LYS A 38 -12.14 5.26 -9.46
C LYS A 38 -11.66 6.68 -9.21
N GLU A 39 -11.64 7.53 -10.23
CA GLU A 39 -11.24 8.93 -10.10
C GLU A 39 -12.28 9.70 -9.28
N THR A 40 -13.56 9.49 -9.58
CA THR A 40 -14.66 10.07 -8.80
C THR A 40 -14.66 9.56 -7.37
N LEU A 41 -14.51 8.25 -7.16
CA LEU A 41 -14.42 7.66 -5.81
C LEU A 41 -13.26 8.25 -5.03
N ALA A 42 -12.07 8.32 -5.63
CA ALA A 42 -10.89 8.92 -5.02
C ALA A 42 -11.14 10.39 -4.65
N SER A 43 -11.72 11.17 -5.55
CA SER A 43 -12.06 12.57 -5.27
C SER A 43 -12.99 12.72 -4.08
N ILE A 44 -13.99 11.84 -3.95
CA ILE A 44 -14.94 11.87 -2.82
C ILE A 44 -14.21 11.59 -1.51
N VAL A 45 -13.45 10.49 -1.44
CA VAL A 45 -12.82 10.06 -0.18
C VAL A 45 -11.62 10.93 0.23
N PHE A 46 -10.92 11.55 -0.72
CA PHE A 46 -9.85 12.50 -0.40
C PHE A 46 -10.36 13.80 0.22
N ASN A 47 -11.59 14.20 -0.11
CA ASN A 47 -12.20 15.44 0.39
C ASN A 47 -13.13 15.23 1.60
N ASP A 48 -13.40 13.98 1.97
CA ASP A 48 -14.34 13.63 3.05
C ASP A 48 -13.80 12.46 3.88
N ARG A 49 -13.29 12.78 5.07
CA ARG A 49 -12.66 11.80 5.96
C ARG A 49 -13.66 10.75 6.49
N GLU A 50 -14.92 11.13 6.68
CA GLU A 50 -15.95 10.17 7.13
C GLU A 50 -16.22 9.13 6.03
N LYS A 51 -16.34 9.60 4.79
CA LYS A 51 -16.49 8.72 3.63
C LYS A 51 -15.27 7.84 3.40
N LEU A 52 -14.06 8.36 3.60
CA LEU A 52 -12.86 7.54 3.57
C LEU A 52 -12.95 6.41 4.61
N THR A 53 -13.32 6.73 5.84
CA THR A 53 -13.48 5.72 6.91
C THR A 53 -14.52 4.66 6.53
N VAL A 54 -15.67 5.05 6.00
CA VAL A 54 -16.73 4.12 5.55
C VAL A 54 -16.21 3.16 4.47
N LEU A 55 -15.46 3.66 3.49
CA LEU A 55 -14.87 2.83 2.44
C LEU A 55 -13.80 1.87 3.02
N GLU A 56 -12.99 2.38 3.91
CA GLU A 56 -11.93 1.62 4.56
C GLU A 56 -12.47 0.51 5.46
N ASP A 57 -13.49 0.79 6.25
CA ASP A 57 -14.14 -0.21 7.13
C ASP A 57 -14.80 -1.32 6.32
N PHE A 58 -15.24 -1.06 5.10
CA PHE A 58 -15.77 -2.06 4.20
C PHE A 58 -14.65 -2.90 3.56
N LEU A 59 -13.58 -2.28 3.06
CA LEU A 59 -12.54 -2.97 2.30
C LEU A 59 -11.55 -3.75 3.17
N HIS A 60 -11.14 -3.20 4.33
CA HIS A 60 -10.05 -3.78 5.12
C HIS A 60 -10.30 -5.20 5.58
N PRO A 61 -11.46 -5.54 6.16
CA PRO A 61 -11.71 -6.92 6.59
C PRO A 61 -11.60 -7.91 5.43
N GLN A 62 -12.07 -7.53 4.25
CA GLN A 62 -12.02 -8.36 3.06
C GLN A 62 -10.60 -8.56 2.55
N VAL A 63 -9.78 -7.48 2.55
CA VAL A 63 -8.36 -7.54 2.18
C VAL A 63 -7.60 -8.46 3.14
N LEU A 64 -7.81 -8.33 4.45
CA LEU A 64 -7.17 -9.18 5.46
C LEU A 64 -7.58 -10.65 5.31
N THR A 65 -8.86 -10.92 5.11
CA THR A 65 -9.36 -12.29 4.87
C THR A 65 -8.69 -12.87 3.63
N LYS A 66 -8.64 -12.10 2.54
CA LYS A 66 -8.02 -12.57 1.30
C LYS A 66 -6.52 -12.80 1.44
N LEU A 67 -5.83 -11.93 2.18
CA LEU A 67 -4.41 -12.11 2.49
C LEU A 67 -4.18 -13.41 3.29
N GLN A 68 -4.99 -13.67 4.32
CA GLN A 68 -4.91 -14.89 5.13
C GLN A 68 -5.17 -16.15 4.31
N GLU A 69 -6.16 -16.13 3.40
CA GLU A 69 -6.40 -17.23 2.46
C GLU A 69 -5.14 -17.51 1.62
N ILE A 70 -4.58 -16.49 0.97
CA ILE A 70 -3.40 -16.63 0.12
C ILE A 70 -2.20 -17.16 0.92
N ILE A 71 -2.02 -16.72 2.15
CA ILE A 71 -0.94 -17.17 3.04
C ILE A 71 -1.17 -18.65 3.40
N SER A 72 -2.39 -19.04 3.78
CA SER A 72 -2.71 -20.41 4.19
C SER A 72 -2.52 -21.44 3.07
N GLU A 73 -2.70 -21.02 1.82
CA GLU A 73 -2.52 -21.85 0.61
C GLU A 73 -1.07 -21.86 0.10
N SER A 74 -0.16 -21.17 0.77
CA SER A 74 1.22 -20.99 0.30
C SER A 74 2.22 -21.66 1.24
N GLU A 75 3.32 -22.14 0.67
CA GLU A 75 4.43 -22.70 1.42
C GLU A 75 5.64 -21.76 1.42
N GLY A 76 6.43 -21.81 2.49
CA GLY A 76 7.67 -21.05 2.63
C GLY A 76 7.46 -19.57 2.95
N VAL A 77 8.44 -18.75 2.59
CA VAL A 77 8.44 -17.30 2.87
C VAL A 77 7.68 -16.55 1.78
N ILE A 78 6.83 -15.65 2.21
CA ILE A 78 6.03 -14.78 1.35
C ILE A 78 6.38 -13.33 1.66
N PHE A 79 6.62 -12.53 0.64
CA PHE A 79 6.74 -11.09 0.78
C PHE A 79 5.44 -10.40 0.39
N VAL A 80 4.93 -9.57 1.29
CA VAL A 80 3.72 -8.78 1.06
C VAL A 80 4.10 -7.32 0.91
N GLU A 81 3.87 -6.75 -0.28
CA GLU A 81 4.06 -5.32 -0.52
C GLU A 81 2.86 -4.54 0.03
N VAL A 82 3.16 -3.58 0.89
CA VAL A 82 2.16 -2.76 1.59
C VAL A 82 2.55 -1.29 1.52
N SER A 83 1.75 -0.47 0.87
CA SER A 83 1.97 0.98 0.80
C SER A 83 1.55 1.73 2.07
N ALA A 84 0.57 1.18 2.81
CA ALA A 84 0.08 1.73 4.07
C ALA A 84 -0.18 0.60 5.08
N PRO A 85 0.79 0.28 5.96
CA PRO A 85 0.76 -0.93 6.79
C PRO A 85 -0.34 -0.92 7.87
N ARG A 86 -0.83 0.26 8.29
CA ARG A 86 -1.82 0.43 9.37
C ARG A 86 -1.39 -0.32 10.64
N ASN A 87 -1.99 -1.49 10.92
CA ASN A 87 -1.64 -2.33 12.08
C ASN A 87 -1.01 -3.67 11.67
N LEU A 88 -0.77 -3.92 10.37
CA LEU A 88 -0.17 -5.17 9.88
C LEU A 88 1.24 -5.41 10.46
N GLN A 89 1.95 -4.34 10.79
CA GLN A 89 3.27 -4.43 11.44
C GLN A 89 3.25 -5.14 12.80
N ASN A 90 2.08 -5.33 13.41
CA ASN A 90 1.98 -6.06 14.69
C ASN A 90 1.92 -7.58 14.51
N ASP A 91 1.57 -8.04 13.29
CA ASP A 91 1.32 -9.45 13.00
C ASP A 91 2.39 -10.05 12.07
N PHE A 92 3.24 -9.21 11.46
CA PHE A 92 4.23 -9.62 10.47
C PHE A 92 5.58 -8.94 10.70
N ASP A 93 6.67 -9.65 10.35
CA ASP A 93 7.99 -9.05 10.28
C ASP A 93 8.04 -8.00 9.16
N CYS A 94 8.48 -6.80 9.49
CA CYS A 94 8.48 -5.69 8.54
C CYS A 94 9.87 -5.44 7.95
N LEU A 95 9.92 -5.33 6.61
CA LEU A 95 11.04 -4.76 5.87
C LEU A 95 10.65 -3.37 5.36
N VAL A 96 11.33 -2.36 5.86
CA VAL A 96 11.08 -0.98 5.45
C VAL A 96 12.05 -0.59 4.34
N ILE A 97 11.54 -0.39 3.14
CA ILE A 97 12.34 0.13 2.02
C ILE A 97 12.38 1.66 2.13
N PHE A 98 13.41 2.17 2.76
CA PHE A 98 13.51 3.58 3.09
C PHE A 98 14.34 4.37 2.06
N ALA A 99 13.79 5.47 1.57
CA ALA A 99 14.53 6.47 0.80
C ALA A 99 14.42 7.84 1.47
N PRO A 100 15.52 8.62 1.58
CA PRO A 100 15.49 9.98 2.11
C PRO A 100 14.49 10.85 1.36
N GLU A 101 13.92 11.85 2.04
CA GLU A 101 12.87 12.71 1.47
C GLU A 101 13.30 13.39 0.17
N HIS A 102 14.53 13.91 0.11
CA HIS A 102 15.05 14.53 -1.11
C HIS A 102 15.06 13.57 -2.30
N THR A 103 15.48 12.30 -2.07
CA THR A 103 15.49 11.25 -3.10
C THR A 103 14.06 10.92 -3.57
N ARG A 104 13.09 10.84 -2.64
CA ARG A 104 11.69 10.63 -2.96
C ARG A 104 11.13 11.78 -3.80
N LYS A 105 11.40 13.03 -3.41
CA LYS A 105 10.99 14.24 -4.15
C LYS A 105 11.55 14.26 -5.57
N GLU A 106 12.85 13.94 -5.73
CA GLU A 106 13.47 13.86 -7.06
C GLU A 106 12.83 12.79 -7.95
N ARG A 107 12.55 11.60 -7.40
CA ARG A 107 11.89 10.51 -8.13
C ARG A 107 10.49 10.89 -8.59
N LEU A 108 9.72 11.58 -7.74
CA LEU A 108 8.37 12.06 -8.09
C LEU A 108 8.42 13.13 -9.18
N LYS A 109 9.38 14.08 -9.11
CA LYS A 109 9.63 15.06 -10.18
C LYS A 109 9.95 14.38 -11.52
N LYS A 110 10.82 13.36 -11.51
CA LYS A 110 11.16 12.59 -12.73
C LYS A 110 9.98 11.85 -13.33
N ARG A 111 8.95 11.54 -12.53
CA ARG A 111 7.67 10.95 -12.98
C ARG A 111 6.67 11.99 -13.51
N GLY A 112 7.06 13.27 -13.55
CA GLY A 112 6.22 14.37 -14.05
C GLY A 112 5.21 14.90 -13.05
N MET A 113 5.37 14.62 -11.74
CA MET A 113 4.45 15.13 -10.71
C MET A 113 4.76 16.61 -10.42
N GLU A 114 3.69 17.41 -10.27
CA GLU A 114 3.79 18.81 -9.91
C GLU A 114 4.30 18.99 -8.47
N ILE A 115 5.03 20.09 -8.23
CA ILE A 115 5.70 20.35 -6.96
C ILE A 115 4.70 20.37 -5.78
N LEU A 116 3.55 21.00 -5.97
CA LEU A 116 2.52 21.10 -4.95
C LEU A 116 1.97 19.72 -4.56
N ASP A 117 1.76 18.84 -5.55
CA ASP A 117 1.31 17.47 -5.31
C ASP A 117 2.37 16.64 -4.58
N ILE A 118 3.64 16.85 -4.89
CA ILE A 118 4.76 16.21 -4.20
C ILE A 118 4.76 16.62 -2.72
N GLU A 119 4.66 17.90 -2.42
CA GLU A 119 4.64 18.41 -1.05
C GLU A 119 3.42 17.89 -0.27
N ASN A 120 2.24 17.92 -0.87
CA ASN A 120 1.03 17.38 -0.26
C ASN A 120 1.16 15.89 0.08
N ARG A 121 1.73 15.08 -0.83
CA ARG A 121 1.97 13.64 -0.58
C ARG A 121 2.99 13.41 0.53
N ILE A 122 4.09 14.15 0.55
CA ILE A 122 5.10 14.01 1.60
C ILE A 122 4.51 14.40 2.97
N ASN A 123 3.79 15.51 3.04
CA ASN A 123 3.18 16.01 4.27
C ASN A 123 2.04 15.12 4.79
N SER A 124 1.37 14.36 3.93
CA SER A 124 0.32 13.41 4.33
C SER A 124 0.86 12.08 4.88
N GLN A 125 2.13 11.78 4.66
CA GLN A 125 2.75 10.56 5.15
C GLN A 125 3.17 10.69 6.62
N LYS A 126 3.34 9.56 7.29
CA LYS A 126 4.02 9.50 8.58
C LYS A 126 5.47 9.96 8.41
N ASP A 127 6.05 10.53 9.48
CA ASP A 127 7.44 10.96 9.48
C ASP A 127 8.43 9.80 9.28
N GLY A 128 9.69 10.16 9.00
CA GLY A 128 10.73 9.18 8.74
C GLY A 128 11.03 8.29 9.95
N GLU A 129 10.98 8.82 11.17
CA GLU A 129 11.27 8.09 12.39
C GLU A 129 10.22 6.99 12.64
N TRP A 130 8.96 7.29 12.39
CA TRP A 130 7.90 6.29 12.47
C TRP A 130 8.16 5.11 11.51
N TRP A 131 8.49 5.40 10.25
CA TRP A 131 8.82 4.34 9.28
C TRP A 131 10.01 3.50 9.72
N LEU A 132 11.07 4.14 10.19
CA LEU A 132 12.28 3.46 10.65
C LEU A 132 12.05 2.60 11.90
N SER A 133 10.99 2.86 12.67
CA SER A 133 10.63 2.10 13.87
C SER A 133 9.86 0.82 13.61
N LEU A 134 9.37 0.59 12.37
CA LEU A 134 8.49 -0.54 12.06
C LEU A 134 9.20 -1.89 11.99
N GLY A 135 10.48 -1.93 11.66
CA GLY A 135 11.21 -3.18 11.49
C GLY A 135 12.59 -3.03 10.88
N THR A 136 13.05 -4.03 10.17
CA THR A 136 14.36 -3.98 9.50
C THR A 136 14.34 -3.00 8.34
N VAL A 137 15.29 -2.06 8.33
CA VAL A 137 15.38 -1.01 7.32
C VAL A 137 16.38 -1.38 6.23
N LEU A 138 15.95 -1.31 4.97
CA LEU A 138 16.78 -1.39 3.79
C LEU A 138 16.83 -0.02 3.10
N HIS A 139 18.02 0.53 2.92
CA HIS A 139 18.18 1.87 2.35
C HIS A 139 18.14 1.84 0.82
N ASN A 140 17.22 2.59 0.24
CA ASN A 140 17.04 2.73 -1.21
C ASN A 140 17.53 4.12 -1.68
N GLN A 141 18.82 4.37 -1.56
CA GLN A 141 19.43 5.56 -2.15
C GLN A 141 19.53 5.42 -3.67
N ASP A 142 20.03 4.27 -4.11
CA ASP A 142 20.05 3.82 -5.51
C ASP A 142 19.83 2.31 -5.58
N LEU A 143 19.66 1.76 -6.80
CA LEU A 143 19.36 0.34 -6.99
C LEU A 143 20.51 -0.57 -6.57
N ASN A 144 21.77 -0.19 -6.80
CA ASN A 144 22.92 -1.04 -6.45
C ASN A 144 23.04 -1.17 -4.93
N ASN A 145 22.84 -0.07 -4.22
CA ASN A 145 22.81 -0.07 -2.77
C ASN A 145 21.68 -0.95 -2.26
N LEU A 146 20.46 -0.79 -2.79
CA LEU A 146 19.29 -1.57 -2.38
C LEU A 146 19.51 -3.08 -2.62
N TYR A 147 20.02 -3.49 -3.78
CA TYR A 147 20.31 -4.90 -4.06
C TYR A 147 21.33 -5.49 -3.08
N SER A 148 22.39 -4.74 -2.78
CA SER A 148 23.38 -5.16 -1.78
C SER A 148 22.77 -5.34 -0.38
N GLU A 149 21.85 -4.48 0.02
CA GLU A 149 21.14 -4.60 1.30
C GLU A 149 20.16 -5.77 1.33
N ILE A 150 19.45 -6.01 0.22
CA ILE A 150 18.58 -7.18 0.06
C ILE A 150 19.41 -8.48 0.19
N ASP A 151 20.51 -8.59 -0.55
CA ASP A 151 21.37 -9.79 -0.50
C ASP A 151 21.90 -10.05 0.92
N LYS A 152 22.31 -9.02 1.62
CA LYS A 152 22.74 -9.14 3.04
C LYS A 152 21.59 -9.62 3.93
N TYR A 153 20.40 -9.05 3.76
CA TYR A 153 19.23 -9.43 4.54
C TYR A 153 18.86 -10.90 4.31
N LEU A 154 18.80 -11.34 3.04
CA LEU A 154 18.49 -12.71 2.69
C LEU A 154 19.51 -13.70 3.28
N ASN A 155 20.80 -13.37 3.17
CA ASN A 155 21.88 -14.22 3.71
C ASN A 155 21.82 -14.33 5.25
N ILE A 156 21.62 -13.20 5.96
CA ILE A 156 21.54 -13.20 7.44
C ILE A 156 20.35 -14.04 7.94
N ASN A 157 19.24 -14.03 7.22
CA ASN A 157 18.02 -14.73 7.60
C ASN A 157 17.90 -16.14 6.96
N ASN A 158 18.95 -16.63 6.27
CA ASN A 158 18.97 -17.91 5.57
C ASN A 158 17.80 -18.10 4.58
N LEU A 159 17.42 -17.04 3.88
CA LEU A 159 16.37 -17.03 2.88
C LEU A 159 17.00 -17.22 1.49
N HIS A 160 16.78 -18.40 0.88
CA HIS A 160 17.36 -18.76 -0.43
C HIS A 160 16.31 -19.24 -1.41
#